data_1bdb4d24db2c2923d7b0310f97424a3e
#
_entry.id   1bdb4d24db2c2923d7b0310f97424a3e
#
_cell.length_a   1.000
_cell.length_b   1.000
_cell.length_c   1.000
_cell.angle_alpha   90.00
_cell.angle_beta   90.00
_cell.angle_gamma   90.00
#
_symmetry.space_group_name_H-M   'P 1'
#
loop_
_entity.id
_entity.type
_entity.pdbx_description
1 polymer ?
#
loop_
_entity_poly.entity_id
_entity_poly.type
_entity_poly.pdbx_seq_one_letter_code
_entity_poly.pdbx_strand_id
1 'polypeptide(L)'
;MKKFLLSSLALLLIPLLIFSQEITGLWKGTMYNDSTKNTLPYELFIKKENGKYTGFSHSWFLIGGKEYYGIKEVKVSIAKDGKIVIKDAALMENNYPVLPDKNIHQLNILDLLIREDENIMDGLFITNCTKQFRELTGHINVKRINTFSESSLMQYFKKKGAENEVAVIK
;
A
#
# COMPACT_ATOMS: atom_id res chain seq x y z
N MET A 1 -36.53 -44.88 1.78
CA MET A 1 -36.47 -43.54 1.20
C MET A 1 -35.97 -42.43 2.14
N LYS A 2 -35.41 -42.74 3.34
CA LYS A 2 -34.90 -41.71 4.31
C LYS A 2 -33.40 -41.48 4.26
N LYS A 3 -32.63 -42.21 3.44
CA LYS A 3 -31.17 -42.10 3.37
C LYS A 3 -30.60 -41.11 2.32
N PHE A 4 -31.47 -40.62 1.41
CA PHE A 4 -31.06 -39.68 0.34
C PHE A 4 -31.11 -38.19 0.74
N LEU A 5 -31.85 -37.86 1.81
CA LEU A 5 -32.00 -36.46 2.26
C LEU A 5 -30.81 -35.93 3.09
N LEU A 6 -30.03 -36.83 3.68
CA LEU A 6 -28.84 -36.40 4.44
C LEU A 6 -27.63 -36.06 3.56
N SER A 7 -27.56 -36.63 2.34
CA SER A 7 -26.43 -36.38 1.43
C SER A 7 -26.51 -35.03 0.72
N SER A 8 -27.72 -34.47 0.57
CA SER A 8 -27.95 -33.18 -0.10
C SER A 8 -27.65 -31.98 0.81
N LEU A 9 -27.73 -32.16 2.14
CA LEU A 9 -27.49 -31.07 3.09
C LEU A 9 -25.98 -30.85 3.34
N ALA A 10 -25.17 -31.87 3.12
CA ALA A 10 -23.70 -31.75 3.27
C ALA A 10 -23.04 -30.96 2.13
N LEU A 11 -23.70 -30.85 0.97
CA LEU A 11 -23.18 -30.07 -0.17
C LEU A 11 -23.42 -28.56 -0.03
N LEU A 12 -24.30 -28.13 0.88
CA LEU A 12 -24.61 -26.71 1.14
C LEU A 12 -23.66 -26.06 2.16
N LEU A 13 -22.79 -26.85 2.78
CA LEU A 13 -21.74 -26.39 3.70
C LEU A 13 -20.36 -26.32 3.04
N ILE A 14 -20.30 -26.08 1.73
CA ILE A 14 -19.03 -25.59 1.14
C ILE A 14 -18.87 -24.21 1.75
N PRO A 15 -17.93 -24.01 2.71
CA PRO A 15 -17.65 -22.68 3.17
C PRO A 15 -17.28 -21.89 1.91
N LEU A 16 -17.98 -20.81 1.66
CA LEU A 16 -17.48 -19.76 0.81
C LEU A 16 -16.12 -19.40 1.43
N LEU A 17 -15.06 -20.05 0.94
CA LEU A 17 -13.71 -19.61 1.14
C LEU A 17 -13.67 -18.22 0.52
N ILE A 18 -14.10 -17.25 1.32
CA ILE A 18 -13.82 -15.86 1.03
C ILE A 18 -12.29 -15.84 1.02
N PHE A 19 -11.70 -15.92 -0.16
CA PHE A 19 -10.31 -15.62 -0.37
C PHE A 19 -10.15 -14.17 0.10
N SER A 20 -9.86 -14.02 1.39
CA SER A 20 -9.39 -12.76 1.92
C SER A 20 -8.11 -12.47 1.13
N GLN A 21 -8.23 -11.58 0.18
CA GLN A 21 -7.09 -11.18 -0.63
C GLN A 21 -6.00 -10.74 0.34
N GLU A 22 -4.92 -11.54 0.41
CA GLU A 22 -3.81 -11.26 1.31
C GLU A 22 -3.02 -10.09 0.74
N ILE A 23 -3.29 -8.89 1.29
CA ILE A 23 -2.63 -7.65 0.88
C ILE A 23 -1.44 -7.30 1.76
N THR A 24 -1.20 -8.06 2.84
CA THR A 24 -0.06 -7.81 3.72
C THR A 24 1.26 -8.16 3.03
N GLY A 25 2.31 -7.50 3.45
CA GLY A 25 3.64 -7.70 2.90
C GLY A 25 4.24 -6.44 2.30
N LEU A 26 5.33 -6.65 1.60
CA LEU A 26 6.14 -5.59 1.00
C LEU A 26 5.85 -5.52 -0.51
N TRP A 27 5.59 -4.30 -0.97
CA TRP A 27 5.27 -3.97 -2.35
C TRP A 27 6.24 -2.92 -2.86
N LYS A 28 6.79 -3.11 -4.04
CA LYS A 28 7.78 -2.21 -4.64
C LYS A 28 7.48 -1.98 -6.10
N GLY A 29 7.65 -0.76 -6.56
CA GLY A 29 7.41 -0.37 -7.94
C GLY A 29 7.56 1.12 -8.14
N THR A 30 6.61 1.71 -8.84
CA THR A 30 6.71 3.11 -9.28
C THR A 30 5.42 3.89 -9.06
N MET A 31 5.58 5.19 -8.96
CA MET A 31 4.54 6.19 -8.97
C MET A 31 4.80 7.19 -10.09
N TYR A 32 3.87 7.30 -11.03
CA TYR A 32 3.89 8.28 -12.10
C TYR A 32 3.06 9.50 -11.72
N ASN A 33 3.60 10.70 -11.86
CA ASN A 33 2.92 11.96 -11.53
C ASN A 33 2.47 12.68 -12.80
N ASP A 34 1.16 12.93 -12.93
CA ASP A 34 0.55 13.54 -14.12
C ASP A 34 1.02 14.99 -14.35
N SER A 35 1.33 15.73 -13.30
CA SER A 35 1.74 17.13 -13.40
C SER A 35 3.19 17.28 -13.85
N THR A 36 4.10 16.46 -13.30
CA THR A 36 5.54 16.54 -13.56
C THR A 36 5.99 15.61 -14.67
N LYS A 37 5.14 14.64 -15.09
CA LYS A 37 5.45 13.56 -16.05
C LYS A 37 6.62 12.66 -15.63
N ASN A 38 6.97 12.68 -14.33
CA ASN A 38 8.05 11.85 -13.80
C ASN A 38 7.49 10.54 -13.25
N THR A 39 8.26 9.47 -13.46
CA THR A 39 8.07 8.17 -12.82
C THR A 39 9.16 7.99 -11.77
N LEU A 40 8.78 7.77 -10.53
CA LEU A 40 9.68 7.68 -9.40
C LEU A 40 9.43 6.40 -8.60
N PRO A 41 10.41 5.91 -7.85
CA PRO A 41 10.21 4.74 -7.01
C PRO A 41 9.09 4.95 -5.99
N TYR A 42 8.39 3.85 -5.67
CA TYR A 42 7.39 3.81 -4.61
C TYR A 42 7.44 2.45 -3.92
N GLU A 43 7.47 2.46 -2.60
CA GLU A 43 7.40 1.26 -1.77
C GLU A 43 6.24 1.36 -0.79
N LEU A 44 5.63 0.22 -0.50
CA LEU A 44 4.51 0.11 0.43
C LEU A 44 4.68 -1.16 1.24
N PHE A 45 4.61 -1.04 2.56
CA PHE A 45 4.55 -2.15 3.48
C PHE A 45 3.19 -2.16 4.16
N ILE A 46 2.47 -3.28 4.11
CA ILE A 46 1.16 -3.45 4.73
C ILE A 46 1.24 -4.56 5.77
N LYS A 47 0.77 -4.28 6.98
CA LYS A 47 0.58 -5.25 8.05
C LYS A 47 -0.88 -5.29 8.51
N LYS A 48 -1.28 -6.42 9.13
CA LYS A 48 -2.61 -6.59 9.72
C LYS A 48 -2.46 -6.88 11.20
N GLU A 49 -3.01 -6.02 12.04
CA GLU A 49 -3.02 -6.18 13.48
C GLU A 49 -4.43 -5.98 14.01
N ASN A 50 -4.91 -6.89 14.84
CA ASN A 50 -6.26 -6.84 15.43
C ASN A 50 -7.38 -6.60 14.40
N GLY A 51 -7.27 -7.25 13.23
CA GLY A 51 -8.23 -7.13 12.15
C GLY A 51 -8.15 -5.83 11.32
N LYS A 52 -7.26 -4.91 11.66
CA LYS A 52 -7.05 -3.65 10.94
C LYS A 52 -5.78 -3.71 10.10
N TYR A 53 -5.84 -3.13 8.90
CA TYR A 53 -4.68 -2.96 8.05
C TYR A 53 -4.07 -1.57 8.28
N THR A 54 -2.76 -1.56 8.50
CA THR A 54 -1.91 -0.37 8.59
C THR A 54 -0.62 -0.63 7.84
N GLY A 55 0.22 0.38 7.71
CA GLY A 55 1.50 0.17 7.04
C GLY A 55 2.32 1.45 6.91
N PHE A 56 3.29 1.37 6.02
CA PHE A 56 4.19 2.47 5.73
C PHE A 56 4.38 2.60 4.22
N SER A 57 4.49 3.83 3.74
CA SER A 57 4.85 4.12 2.35
C SER A 57 6.16 4.88 2.31
N HIS A 58 6.96 4.64 1.27
CA HIS A 58 8.15 5.39 0.94
C HIS A 58 8.01 5.89 -0.51
N SER A 59 7.98 7.20 -0.67
CA SER A 59 7.82 7.86 -1.96
C SER A 59 8.96 8.85 -2.21
N TRP A 60 9.31 9.00 -3.49
CA TRP A 60 10.31 9.95 -3.95
C TRP A 60 9.68 10.96 -4.90
N PHE A 61 10.29 12.11 -5.05
CA PHE A 61 9.90 13.12 -6.03
C PHE A 61 11.05 14.07 -6.36
N LEU A 62 10.93 14.74 -7.48
CA LEU A 62 11.92 15.69 -7.97
C LEU A 62 11.41 17.12 -7.81
N ILE A 63 12.25 17.98 -7.22
CA ILE A 63 12.03 19.43 -7.18
C ILE A 63 13.30 20.11 -7.69
N GLY A 64 13.18 20.85 -8.80
CA GLY A 64 14.33 21.52 -9.40
C GLY A 64 15.46 20.58 -9.79
N GLY A 65 15.16 19.34 -10.19
CA GLY A 65 16.16 18.32 -10.57
C GLY A 65 16.82 17.61 -9.39
N LYS A 66 16.50 17.95 -8.16
CA LYS A 66 16.99 17.27 -6.95
C LYS A 66 15.93 16.31 -6.40
N GLU A 67 16.38 15.13 -6.00
CA GLU A 67 15.53 14.09 -5.44
C GLU A 67 15.24 14.32 -3.96
N TYR A 68 13.99 14.15 -3.59
CA TYR A 68 13.50 14.21 -2.23
C TYR A 68 12.66 12.97 -1.94
N TYR A 69 12.59 12.58 -0.66
CA TYR A 69 11.80 11.43 -0.23
C TYR A 69 10.99 11.72 1.02
N GLY A 70 9.95 10.92 1.22
CA GLY A 70 9.17 10.89 2.45
C GLY A 70 8.75 9.47 2.81
N ILE A 71 8.90 9.15 4.09
CA ILE A 71 8.37 7.92 4.69
C ILE A 71 7.17 8.31 5.53
N LYS A 72 6.04 7.64 5.28
CA LYS A 72 4.77 7.94 5.93
C LYS A 72 4.15 6.69 6.51
N GLU A 73 3.54 6.83 7.67
CA GLU A 73 2.55 5.86 8.14
C GLU A 73 1.28 5.97 7.30
N VAL A 74 0.64 4.83 7.01
CA VAL A 74 -0.59 4.78 6.24
C VAL A 74 -1.66 3.92 6.91
N LYS A 75 -2.93 4.32 6.71
CA LYS A 75 -4.11 3.51 7.02
C LYS A 75 -4.57 2.84 5.74
N VAL A 76 -4.88 1.55 5.85
CA VAL A 76 -5.31 0.75 4.71
C VAL A 76 -6.69 0.17 4.99
N SER A 77 -7.53 0.14 3.99
CA SER A 77 -8.84 -0.50 4.04
C SER A 77 -9.17 -1.15 2.70
N ILE A 78 -10.05 -2.14 2.73
CA ILE A 78 -10.61 -2.75 1.53
C ILE A 78 -12.04 -2.25 1.40
N ALA A 79 -12.35 -1.60 0.30
CA ALA A 79 -13.68 -1.10 -0.02
C ALA A 79 -14.62 -2.26 -0.39
N LYS A 80 -15.93 -2.00 -0.43
CA LYS A 80 -16.95 -3.03 -0.75
C LYS A 80 -16.80 -3.63 -2.15
N ASP A 81 -16.22 -2.87 -3.08
CA ASP A 81 -15.93 -3.30 -4.45
C ASP A 81 -14.58 -4.01 -4.58
N GLY A 82 -13.89 -4.29 -3.46
CA GLY A 82 -12.60 -4.97 -3.42
C GLY A 82 -11.38 -4.06 -3.61
N LYS A 83 -11.57 -2.77 -3.89
CA LYS A 83 -10.46 -1.82 -4.04
C LYS A 83 -9.72 -1.60 -2.73
N ILE A 84 -8.40 -1.52 -2.83
CA ILE A 84 -7.51 -1.22 -1.71
C ILE A 84 -7.38 0.30 -1.62
N VAL A 85 -7.80 0.85 -0.50
CA VAL A 85 -7.76 2.29 -0.22
C VAL A 85 -6.68 2.54 0.82
N ILE A 86 -5.68 3.34 0.45
CA ILE A 86 -4.53 3.67 1.29
C ILE A 86 -4.50 5.17 1.50
N LYS A 87 -4.51 5.60 2.75
CA LYS A 87 -4.51 7.02 3.14
C LYS A 87 -3.33 7.33 4.03
N ASP A 88 -2.61 8.41 3.75
CA ASP A 88 -1.56 8.94 4.62
C ASP A 88 -2.10 9.23 6.03
N ALA A 89 -1.34 8.86 7.05
CA ALA A 89 -1.65 9.12 8.46
C ALA A 89 -0.65 10.07 9.11
N ALA A 90 0.65 9.77 9.07
CA ALA A 90 1.69 10.59 9.65
C ALA A 90 2.95 10.59 8.77
N LEU A 91 3.64 11.72 8.72
CA LEU A 91 4.97 11.82 8.12
C LEU A 91 6.01 11.42 9.18
N MET A 92 6.75 10.34 8.92
CA MET A 92 7.73 9.74 9.84
C MET A 92 9.13 10.32 9.63
N GLU A 93 9.56 10.39 8.37
CA GLU A 93 10.86 10.94 7.97
C GLU A 93 10.78 11.54 6.57
N ASN A 94 11.60 12.57 6.34
CA ASN A 94 11.71 13.19 5.03
C ASN A 94 13.01 14.02 4.93
N ASN A 95 13.38 14.37 3.70
CA ASN A 95 14.44 15.33 3.41
C ASN A 95 13.91 16.54 2.61
N TYR A 96 12.65 16.88 2.76
CA TYR A 96 11.99 17.95 2.02
C TYR A 96 12.67 19.30 2.24
N PRO A 97 12.79 20.13 1.20
CA PRO A 97 13.38 21.46 1.33
C PRO A 97 12.50 22.41 2.15
N VAL A 98 11.19 22.15 2.16
CA VAL A 98 10.18 22.85 2.97
C VAL A 98 9.23 21.79 3.50
N LEU A 99 8.91 21.86 4.79
CA LEU A 99 7.95 20.94 5.37
C LEU A 99 6.59 21.08 4.68
N PRO A 100 5.94 19.97 4.32
CA PRO A 100 4.63 20.01 3.73
C PRO A 100 3.60 20.57 4.72
N ASP A 101 2.55 21.18 4.20
CA ASP A 101 1.38 21.54 4.99
C ASP A 101 0.85 20.27 5.70
N LYS A 102 0.59 20.38 7.02
CA LYS A 102 0.08 19.28 7.84
C LYS A 102 -1.24 18.70 7.33
N ASN A 103 -1.96 19.45 6.51
CA ASN A 103 -3.25 19.05 5.94
C ASN A 103 -3.11 18.38 4.56
N ILE A 104 -1.90 18.23 4.02
CA ILE A 104 -1.72 17.47 2.78
C ILE A 104 -1.80 15.98 3.09
N HIS A 105 -2.72 15.31 2.41
CA HIS A 105 -2.90 13.88 2.46
C HIS A 105 -2.91 13.30 1.05
N GLN A 106 -2.28 12.15 0.90
CA GLN A 106 -2.39 11.34 -0.31
C GLN A 106 -3.37 10.20 -0.06
N LEU A 107 -4.22 9.97 -1.04
CA LEU A 107 -5.14 8.84 -1.13
C LEU A 107 -4.75 7.99 -2.35
N ASN A 108 -4.52 6.70 -2.14
CA ASN A 108 -4.32 5.75 -3.22
C ASN A 108 -5.52 4.81 -3.30
N ILE A 109 -5.97 4.52 -4.50
CA ILE A 109 -7.07 3.59 -4.79
C ILE A 109 -6.53 2.59 -5.80
N LEU A 110 -6.30 1.35 -5.34
CA LEU A 110 -5.59 0.33 -6.08
C LEU A 110 -6.47 -0.93 -6.25
N ASP A 111 -6.33 -1.58 -7.38
CA ASP A 111 -6.83 -2.92 -7.65
C ASP A 111 -5.72 -3.94 -7.36
N LEU A 112 -6.05 -5.08 -6.77
CA LEU A 112 -5.13 -6.21 -6.62
C LEU A 112 -5.31 -7.17 -7.78
N LEU A 113 -4.27 -7.33 -8.57
CA LEU A 113 -4.19 -8.27 -9.68
C LEU A 113 -3.35 -9.46 -9.25
N ILE A 114 -3.99 -10.63 -9.11
CA ILE A 114 -3.33 -11.89 -8.76
C ILE A 114 -3.04 -12.62 -10.07
N ARG A 115 -1.77 -12.89 -10.33
CA ARG A 115 -1.28 -13.67 -11.47
C ARG A 115 -0.48 -14.88 -10.98
N GLU A 116 -0.27 -15.85 -11.83
CA GLU A 116 0.46 -17.08 -11.48
C GLU A 116 1.84 -16.79 -10.87
N ASP A 117 2.57 -15.85 -11.45
CA ASP A 117 3.95 -15.55 -11.06
C ASP A 117 4.11 -14.29 -10.21
N GLU A 118 3.09 -13.42 -10.14
CA GLU A 118 3.21 -12.15 -9.44
C GLU A 118 1.87 -11.58 -8.98
N ASN A 119 1.90 -10.92 -7.83
CA ASN A 119 0.80 -10.10 -7.34
C ASN A 119 1.15 -8.63 -7.57
N ILE A 120 0.24 -7.89 -8.18
CA ILE A 120 0.41 -6.48 -8.52
C ILE A 120 -0.70 -5.66 -7.87
N MET A 121 -0.37 -4.53 -7.26
CA MET A 121 -1.33 -3.48 -6.96
C MET A 121 -1.16 -2.37 -8.00
N ASP A 122 -2.26 -2.02 -8.65
CA ASP A 122 -2.29 -1.06 -9.75
C ASP A 122 -3.44 -0.09 -9.60
N GLY A 123 -3.21 1.20 -9.79
CA GLY A 123 -4.28 2.19 -9.70
C GLY A 123 -3.81 3.62 -9.58
N LEU A 124 -4.64 4.45 -8.98
CA LEU A 124 -4.47 5.90 -8.99
C LEU A 124 -4.11 6.43 -7.59
N PHE A 125 -3.41 7.56 -7.58
CA PHE A 125 -3.29 8.39 -6.39
C PHE A 125 -3.81 9.80 -6.66
N ILE A 126 -4.25 10.44 -5.58
CA ILE A 126 -4.62 11.85 -5.55
C ILE A 126 -4.16 12.47 -4.23
N THR A 127 -3.64 13.69 -4.28
CA THR A 127 -3.46 14.51 -3.07
C THR A 127 -4.59 15.53 -2.99
N ASN A 128 -4.96 15.93 -1.78
CA ASN A 128 -5.87 17.06 -1.64
C ASN A 128 -5.17 18.38 -1.98
N CYS A 129 -5.96 19.38 -2.38
CA CYS A 129 -5.52 20.75 -2.55
C CYS A 129 -5.45 21.46 -1.20
N THR A 130 -4.43 22.31 -1.01
CA THR A 130 -4.31 23.22 0.14
C THR A 130 -4.08 24.64 -0.35
N LYS A 131 -3.97 25.61 0.55
CA LYS A 131 -3.67 27.01 0.17
C LYS A 131 -2.30 27.17 -0.53
N GLN A 132 -1.35 26.29 -0.21
CA GLN A 132 0.03 26.37 -0.72
C GLN A 132 0.30 25.41 -1.87
N PHE A 133 -0.44 24.29 -1.95
CA PHE A 133 -0.17 23.21 -2.87
C PHE A 133 -1.43 22.85 -3.67
N ARG A 134 -1.26 22.72 -4.97
CA ARG A 134 -2.29 22.15 -5.85
C ARG A 134 -2.36 20.64 -5.65
N GLU A 135 -3.51 20.07 -5.96
CA GLU A 135 -3.65 18.62 -6.01
C GLU A 135 -2.70 18.02 -7.03
N LEU A 136 -2.19 16.85 -6.71
CA LEU A 136 -1.42 16.02 -7.60
C LEU A 136 -2.20 14.74 -7.85
N THR A 137 -2.18 14.29 -9.09
CA THR A 137 -2.74 13.00 -9.51
C THR A 137 -1.70 12.18 -10.21
N GLY A 138 -1.96 10.88 -10.33
CA GLY A 138 -1.10 10.01 -11.08
C GLY A 138 -1.43 8.55 -10.85
N HIS A 139 -0.50 7.69 -11.20
CA HIS A 139 -0.65 6.27 -11.25
C HIS A 139 0.39 5.56 -10.38
N ILE A 140 -0.03 4.51 -9.68
CA ILE A 140 0.85 3.64 -8.89
C ILE A 140 0.77 2.24 -9.47
N ASN A 141 1.93 1.63 -9.67
CA ASN A 141 2.07 0.23 -10.03
C ASN A 141 3.17 -0.39 -9.17
N VAL A 142 2.79 -1.34 -8.31
CA VAL A 142 3.72 -2.03 -7.40
C VAL A 142 3.50 -3.53 -7.42
N LYS A 143 4.58 -4.28 -7.33
CA LYS A 143 4.60 -5.73 -7.24
C LYS A 143 4.93 -6.16 -5.83
N ARG A 144 4.38 -7.30 -5.40
CA ARG A 144 4.79 -7.92 -4.14
C ARG A 144 6.23 -8.40 -4.27
N ILE A 145 7.04 -8.12 -3.26
CA ILE A 145 8.41 -8.64 -3.17
C ILE A 145 8.58 -9.42 -1.86
N ASN A 146 9.40 -10.48 -1.92
CA ASN A 146 9.69 -11.35 -0.79
C ASN A 146 11.08 -11.06 -0.17
N THR A 147 11.88 -10.23 -0.83
CA THR A 147 13.25 -9.92 -0.43
C THR A 147 13.34 -8.57 0.25
N PHE A 148 13.45 -8.59 1.58
CA PHE A 148 13.53 -7.36 2.39
C PHE A 148 14.80 -6.54 2.13
N SER A 149 15.91 -7.18 1.76
CA SER A 149 17.19 -6.50 1.49
C SER A 149 17.13 -5.51 0.32
N GLU A 150 16.17 -5.67 -0.59
CA GLU A 150 15.99 -4.80 -1.75
C GLU A 150 15.11 -3.58 -1.46
N SER A 151 14.54 -3.50 -0.26
CA SER A 151 13.64 -2.40 0.13
C SER A 151 14.37 -1.34 0.93
N SER A 152 14.32 -0.11 0.45
CA SER A 152 14.84 1.05 1.18
C SER A 152 13.99 1.37 2.41
N LEU A 153 12.69 1.08 2.38
CA LEU A 153 11.80 1.18 3.53
C LEU A 153 12.24 0.21 4.65
N MET A 154 12.57 -1.04 4.32
CA MET A 154 13.07 -2.01 5.29
C MET A 154 14.45 -1.64 5.84
N GLN A 155 15.34 -1.12 5.00
CA GLN A 155 16.63 -0.61 5.43
C GLN A 155 16.48 0.55 6.43
N TYR A 156 15.51 1.43 6.20
CA TYR A 156 15.18 2.50 7.14
C TYR A 156 14.79 1.95 8.52
N PHE A 157 13.88 0.99 8.60
CA PHE A 157 13.46 0.40 9.88
C PHE A 157 14.60 -0.32 10.57
N LYS A 158 15.42 -1.06 9.83
CA LYS A 158 16.63 -1.69 10.36
C LYS A 158 17.58 -0.68 11.00
N LYS A 159 17.85 0.43 10.30
CA LYS A 159 18.71 1.50 10.81
C LYS A 159 18.16 2.18 12.08
N LYS A 160 16.84 2.25 12.23
CA LYS A 160 16.18 2.85 13.41
C LYS A 160 16.01 1.87 14.58
N GLY A 161 16.40 0.60 14.44
CA GLY A 161 16.18 -0.43 15.46
C GLY A 161 14.70 -0.79 15.65
N ALA A 162 13.85 -0.41 14.71
CA ALA A 162 12.40 -0.63 14.73
C ALA A 162 11.99 -1.92 13.98
N GLU A 163 12.87 -2.92 13.96
CA GLU A 163 12.63 -4.21 13.29
C GLU A 163 11.38 -4.93 13.84
N ASN A 164 11.04 -4.68 15.10
CA ASN A 164 9.84 -5.26 15.73
C ASN A 164 8.53 -4.77 15.11
N GLU A 165 8.50 -3.58 14.53
CA GLU A 165 7.31 -3.08 13.82
C GLU A 165 7.07 -3.80 12.50
N VAL A 166 8.10 -4.47 11.99
CA VAL A 166 8.09 -5.21 10.71
C VAL A 166 8.08 -6.73 10.93
N ALA A 167 8.40 -7.20 12.14
CA ALA A 167 8.56 -8.63 12.47
C ALA A 167 7.26 -9.47 12.45
N VAL A 168 6.13 -8.90 12.10
CA VAL A 168 4.83 -9.61 12.04
C VAL A 168 4.65 -10.42 10.74
N ILE A 169 5.70 -10.49 9.90
CA ILE A 169 5.66 -11.29 8.67
C ILE A 169 6.58 -12.51 8.81
N LYS A 170 6.09 -13.53 9.50
CA LYS A 170 6.56 -14.91 9.36
C LYS A 170 5.37 -15.81 9.04
#